data_176ab292a92e5269a503c0415212103e
#
_entry.id   176ab292a92e5269a503c0415212103e
#
_cell.length_a   1.000
_cell.length_b   1.000
_cell.length_c   1.000
_cell.angle_alpha   90.00
_cell.angle_beta   90.00
_cell.angle_gamma   90.00
#
_symmetry.space_group_name_H-M   'P 1'
#
loop_
_entity.id
_entity.type
_entity.pdbx_description
1 polymer ?
#
loop_
_entity_poly.entity_id
_entity_poly.type
_entity_poly.pdbx_seq_one_letter_code
_entity_poly.pdbx_strand_id
1 'polypeptide(L)'
;MKIAYISVGNPHNRYTWSGTFYKMFESLKQQNHTVAWIPVCNNGLGKFEEFLIKCFGKLIHKPVMPLFFKCVAKQYAKSISVEKLNTYDLIYAPCCGPYLYHLKGIKKPIVYMSDASPEALFDYYIFDTLKYNRDQANSMEKKALDKCSALIYGSDWAKGFAVNFYNQDEHKVHVLELGANLDDKDIIKKDYSYNGHLHLLFLGVDWKRKGGDIAVSACKYLNDNGVPATLHIVGIRELSEDIKSLPYVDYVGFLDKNNPVQYQKLVDMIKLCHCLLLPTIAECAGVVFGETSAYGLPSFTHHTGGTTNYVLNGRNGYGLPLGSTGEDFGKVIKKSLETGELEKMSKTCIDVYNERLNWSVWGQKMDKIIKDVVKQNKI
;
A
#
# COMPACT_ATOMS: atom_id res chain seq x y z
N MET A 1 -2.49 -17.39 -20.83
CA MET A 1 -3.73 -16.68 -21.22
C MET A 1 -3.40 -15.28 -21.65
N LYS A 2 -4.27 -14.66 -22.48
CA LYS A 2 -4.13 -13.24 -22.87
C LYS A 2 -4.91 -12.38 -21.87
N ILE A 3 -4.22 -11.51 -21.15
CA ILE A 3 -4.81 -10.65 -20.10
C ILE A 3 -4.76 -9.18 -20.54
N ALA A 4 -5.91 -8.49 -20.51
CA ALA A 4 -5.98 -7.04 -20.63
C ALA A 4 -5.74 -6.42 -19.25
N TYR A 5 -4.63 -5.71 -19.07
CA TYR A 5 -4.30 -4.96 -17.86
C TYR A 5 -4.76 -3.52 -18.03
N ILE A 6 -5.87 -3.15 -17.39
CA ILE A 6 -6.44 -1.79 -17.47
C ILE A 6 -5.89 -0.94 -16.33
N SER A 7 -5.26 0.18 -16.62
CA SER A 7 -4.85 1.12 -15.57
C SER A 7 -4.63 2.54 -16.08
N VAL A 8 -4.82 3.54 -15.22
CA VAL A 8 -4.39 4.93 -15.46
C VAL A 8 -2.88 5.03 -15.34
N GLY A 9 -2.32 4.37 -14.33
CA GLY A 9 -0.87 4.33 -14.14
C GLY A 9 -0.18 3.45 -15.17
N ASN A 10 0.89 3.95 -15.77
CA ASN A 10 1.71 3.18 -16.68
C ASN A 10 2.44 2.06 -15.90
N PRO A 11 2.14 0.76 -16.18
CA PRO A 11 2.78 -0.36 -15.47
C PRO A 11 4.25 -0.58 -15.89
N HIS A 12 4.74 0.11 -16.92
CA HIS A 12 6.17 0.11 -17.26
C HIS A 12 6.96 1.17 -16.48
N ASN A 13 6.26 2.03 -15.74
CA ASN A 13 6.88 3.05 -14.90
C ASN A 13 6.91 2.58 -13.43
N ARG A 14 8.14 2.41 -12.91
CA ARG A 14 8.40 1.96 -11.53
C ARG A 14 8.02 2.99 -10.45
N TYR A 15 7.58 4.19 -10.83
CA TYR A 15 7.16 5.24 -9.89
C TYR A 15 5.66 5.20 -9.56
N THR A 16 4.86 4.69 -10.47
CA THR A 16 3.41 4.73 -10.33
C THR A 16 2.97 3.84 -9.19
N TRP A 17 2.25 4.43 -8.23
CA TRP A 17 1.81 3.76 -7.00
C TRP A 17 2.96 3.05 -6.28
N SER A 18 4.07 3.79 -6.09
CA SER A 18 5.30 3.28 -5.46
C SER A 18 5.87 2.01 -6.10
N GLY A 19 5.60 1.79 -7.40
CA GLY A 19 6.05 0.61 -8.13
C GLY A 19 5.05 -0.57 -8.15
N THR A 20 3.94 -0.48 -7.45
CA THR A 20 2.97 -1.57 -7.31
C THR A 20 2.35 -1.98 -8.66
N PHE A 21 1.98 -1.03 -9.53
CA PHE A 21 1.48 -1.35 -10.88
C PHE A 21 2.51 -2.13 -11.71
N TYR A 22 3.77 -1.72 -11.64
CA TYR A 22 4.86 -2.41 -12.34
C TYR A 22 5.03 -3.85 -11.83
N LYS A 23 5.10 -4.02 -10.51
CA LYS A 23 5.30 -5.34 -9.91
C LYS A 23 4.12 -6.29 -10.17
N MET A 24 2.88 -5.83 -10.10
CA MET A 24 1.70 -6.63 -10.48
C MET A 24 1.77 -7.08 -11.93
N PHE A 25 2.10 -6.15 -12.84
CA PHE A 25 2.19 -6.43 -14.27
C PHE A 25 3.28 -7.48 -14.58
N GLU A 26 4.48 -7.31 -14.02
CA GLU A 26 5.58 -8.26 -14.20
C GLU A 26 5.29 -9.61 -13.51
N SER A 27 4.62 -9.64 -12.33
CA SER A 27 4.24 -10.88 -11.67
C SER A 27 3.26 -11.71 -12.52
N LEU A 28 2.30 -11.06 -13.18
CA LEU A 28 1.39 -11.77 -14.11
C LEU A 28 2.14 -12.33 -15.31
N LYS A 29 3.13 -11.62 -15.87
CA LYS A 29 3.99 -12.12 -16.96
C LYS A 29 4.83 -13.32 -16.53
N GLN A 30 5.38 -13.29 -15.31
CA GLN A 30 6.16 -14.40 -14.74
C GLN A 30 5.35 -15.69 -14.58
N GLN A 31 4.01 -15.60 -14.52
CA GLN A 31 3.11 -16.77 -14.52
C GLN A 31 2.76 -17.24 -15.95
N ASN A 32 3.56 -16.90 -16.95
CA ASN A 32 3.38 -17.28 -18.35
C ASN A 32 2.07 -16.76 -18.98
N HIS A 33 1.58 -15.61 -18.53
CA HIS A 33 0.50 -14.89 -19.20
C HIS A 33 1.04 -13.89 -20.21
N THR A 34 0.32 -13.72 -21.32
CA THR A 34 0.53 -12.62 -22.25
C THR A 34 -0.27 -11.42 -21.74
N VAL A 35 0.40 -10.46 -21.12
CA VAL A 35 -0.26 -9.29 -20.50
C VAL A 35 -0.07 -8.08 -21.40
N ALA A 36 -1.18 -7.44 -21.77
CA ALA A 36 -1.17 -6.22 -22.56
C ALA A 36 -1.76 -5.05 -21.76
N TRP A 37 -1.02 -3.97 -21.66
CA TRP A 37 -1.51 -2.75 -21.02
C TRP A 37 -2.54 -2.04 -21.89
N ILE A 38 -3.69 -1.73 -21.30
CA ILE A 38 -4.76 -0.91 -21.87
C ILE A 38 -4.79 0.39 -21.07
N PRO A 39 -4.20 1.46 -21.59
CA PRO A 39 -4.11 2.72 -20.88
C PRO A 39 -5.50 3.36 -20.72
N VAL A 40 -5.76 3.88 -19.53
CA VAL A 40 -6.94 4.70 -19.25
C VAL A 40 -6.49 6.16 -19.23
N CYS A 41 -7.00 6.94 -20.17
CA CYS A 41 -6.58 8.32 -20.38
C CYS A 41 -7.74 9.28 -20.26
N ASN A 42 -7.49 10.44 -19.64
CA ASN A 42 -8.45 11.53 -19.67
C ASN A 42 -8.35 12.32 -20.97
N ASN A 43 -9.49 12.67 -21.56
CA ASN A 43 -9.57 13.56 -22.72
C ASN A 43 -9.61 15.05 -22.31
N GLY A 44 -9.61 15.97 -23.29
CA GLY A 44 -9.64 17.41 -23.03
C GLY A 44 -10.86 17.86 -22.21
N LEU A 45 -12.04 17.30 -22.52
CA LEU A 45 -13.27 17.59 -21.78
C LEU A 45 -13.19 17.12 -20.33
N GLY A 46 -12.69 15.92 -20.10
CA GLY A 46 -12.53 15.40 -18.76
C GLY A 46 -11.52 16.21 -17.91
N LYS A 47 -10.43 16.68 -18.52
CA LYS A 47 -9.49 17.59 -17.85
C LYS A 47 -10.16 18.93 -17.47
N PHE A 48 -11.01 19.45 -18.32
CA PHE A 48 -11.78 20.66 -18.06
C PHE A 48 -12.79 20.43 -16.93
N GLU A 49 -13.52 19.31 -16.94
CA GLU A 49 -14.45 18.92 -15.86
C GLU A 49 -13.70 18.78 -14.51
N GLU A 50 -12.54 18.14 -14.49
CA GLU A 50 -11.70 18.05 -13.28
C GLU A 50 -11.29 19.42 -12.75
N PHE A 51 -10.89 20.32 -13.65
CA PHE A 51 -10.51 21.69 -13.28
C PHE A 51 -11.70 22.43 -12.62
N LEU A 52 -12.88 22.39 -13.24
CA LEU A 52 -14.07 23.02 -12.68
C LEU A 52 -14.45 22.45 -11.31
N ILE A 53 -14.40 21.13 -11.15
CA ILE A 53 -14.70 20.47 -9.88
C ILE A 53 -13.69 20.88 -8.79
N LYS A 54 -12.40 20.97 -9.13
CA LYS A 54 -11.38 21.46 -8.19
C LYS A 54 -11.61 22.92 -7.81
N CYS A 55 -11.99 23.77 -8.75
CA CYS A 55 -12.35 25.18 -8.48
C CYS A 55 -13.57 25.26 -7.56
N PHE A 56 -14.60 24.46 -7.84
CA PHE A 56 -15.79 24.39 -6.99
C PHE A 56 -15.43 23.93 -5.56
N GLY A 57 -14.63 22.87 -5.41
CA GLY A 57 -14.16 22.41 -4.10
C GLY A 57 -13.43 23.52 -3.32
N LYS A 58 -12.58 24.30 -3.99
CA LYS A 58 -11.90 25.44 -3.37
C LYS A 58 -12.89 26.53 -2.93
N LEU A 59 -13.89 26.83 -3.77
CA LEU A 59 -14.92 27.85 -3.48
C LEU A 59 -15.74 27.51 -2.23
N ILE A 60 -16.08 26.23 -2.05
CA ILE A 60 -16.88 25.77 -0.91
C ILE A 60 -16.02 25.31 0.28
N HIS A 61 -14.70 25.46 0.19
CA HIS A 61 -13.73 25.00 1.20
C HIS A 61 -13.88 23.53 1.61
N LYS A 62 -14.21 22.67 0.63
CA LYS A 62 -14.37 21.22 0.82
C LYS A 62 -13.40 20.45 -0.09
N PRO A 63 -12.72 19.40 0.38
CA PRO A 63 -11.98 18.51 -0.47
C PRO A 63 -12.94 17.76 -1.40
N VAL A 64 -12.59 17.71 -2.68
CA VAL A 64 -13.32 16.97 -3.70
C VAL A 64 -12.36 16.06 -4.45
N MET A 65 -12.82 14.86 -4.73
CA MET A 65 -12.10 13.89 -5.53
C MET A 65 -12.72 13.83 -6.93
N PRO A 66 -12.14 14.48 -7.97
CA PRO A 66 -12.78 14.57 -9.28
C PRO A 66 -13.14 13.22 -9.90
N LEU A 67 -12.30 12.20 -9.73
CA LEU A 67 -12.58 10.84 -10.23
C LEU A 67 -13.81 10.18 -9.61
N PHE A 68 -14.26 10.68 -8.45
CA PHE A 68 -15.48 10.23 -7.79
C PHE A 68 -16.73 10.94 -8.30
N PHE A 69 -16.61 11.73 -9.37
CA PHE A 69 -17.77 12.26 -10.11
C PHE A 69 -17.99 11.45 -11.38
N LYS A 70 -19.22 11.00 -11.60
CA LYS A 70 -19.59 10.16 -12.75
C LYS A 70 -19.27 10.80 -14.09
N CYS A 71 -19.38 12.13 -14.23
CA CYS A 71 -19.03 12.84 -15.46
C CYS A 71 -17.55 12.63 -15.80
N VAL A 72 -16.65 12.89 -14.86
CA VAL A 72 -15.20 12.72 -15.04
C VAL A 72 -14.84 11.26 -15.32
N ALA A 73 -15.32 10.34 -14.49
CA ALA A 73 -15.08 8.89 -14.67
C ALA A 73 -15.53 8.41 -16.06
N LYS A 74 -16.64 8.96 -16.60
CA LYS A 74 -17.12 8.68 -17.95
C LYS A 74 -16.14 9.11 -19.04
N GLN A 75 -15.47 10.24 -18.88
CA GLN A 75 -14.49 10.69 -19.89
C GLN A 75 -13.27 9.77 -19.95
N TYR A 76 -12.79 9.30 -18.79
CA TYR A 76 -11.75 8.28 -18.74
C TYR A 76 -12.20 6.96 -19.38
N ALA A 77 -13.40 6.49 -19.07
CA ALA A 77 -13.94 5.24 -19.61
C ALA A 77 -14.05 5.24 -21.14
N LYS A 78 -14.25 6.41 -21.77
CA LYS A 78 -14.28 6.55 -23.25
C LYS A 78 -12.97 6.15 -23.93
N SER A 79 -11.85 6.17 -23.23
CA SER A 79 -10.57 5.73 -23.80
C SER A 79 -10.44 4.21 -23.92
N ILE A 80 -11.36 3.45 -23.33
CA ILE A 80 -11.31 2.00 -23.26
C ILE A 80 -12.25 1.40 -24.32
N SER A 81 -11.70 0.69 -25.31
CA SER A 81 -12.49 -0.06 -26.29
C SER A 81 -12.96 -1.39 -25.70
N VAL A 82 -14.27 -1.54 -25.50
CA VAL A 82 -14.89 -2.78 -25.03
C VAL A 82 -14.73 -3.91 -26.06
N GLU A 83 -14.77 -3.59 -27.35
CA GLU A 83 -14.53 -4.55 -28.44
C GLU A 83 -13.15 -5.18 -28.29
N LYS A 84 -12.12 -4.32 -28.08
CA LYS A 84 -10.76 -4.77 -27.84
C LYS A 84 -10.64 -5.60 -26.56
N LEU A 85 -11.31 -5.21 -25.46
CA LEU A 85 -11.31 -5.98 -24.21
C LEU A 85 -11.89 -7.39 -24.42
N ASN A 86 -12.91 -7.53 -25.24
CA ASN A 86 -13.54 -8.82 -25.52
C ASN A 86 -12.67 -9.78 -26.35
N THR A 87 -11.51 -9.35 -26.87
CA THR A 87 -10.53 -10.22 -27.56
C THR A 87 -9.55 -10.91 -26.60
N TYR A 88 -9.56 -10.53 -25.33
CA TYR A 88 -8.72 -11.15 -24.29
C TYR A 88 -9.45 -12.31 -23.60
N ASP A 89 -8.71 -13.13 -22.86
CA ASP A 89 -9.28 -14.21 -22.05
C ASP A 89 -9.83 -13.67 -20.73
N LEU A 90 -9.20 -12.64 -20.19
CA LEU A 90 -9.51 -12.04 -18.88
C LEU A 90 -9.13 -10.55 -18.88
N ILE A 91 -9.84 -9.78 -18.08
CA ILE A 91 -9.56 -8.37 -17.78
C ILE A 91 -9.06 -8.28 -16.34
N TYR A 92 -7.85 -7.75 -16.15
CA TYR A 92 -7.31 -7.39 -14.85
C TYR A 92 -7.36 -5.88 -14.67
N ALA A 93 -8.04 -5.39 -13.64
CA ALA A 93 -8.44 -3.99 -13.50
C ALA A 93 -8.08 -3.41 -12.11
N PRO A 94 -6.78 -3.13 -11.84
CA PRO A 94 -6.37 -2.56 -10.56
C PRO A 94 -6.85 -1.10 -10.41
N CYS A 95 -7.55 -0.81 -9.31
CA CYS A 95 -8.08 0.51 -8.95
C CYS A 95 -8.99 1.14 -10.02
N CYS A 96 -9.72 0.33 -10.78
CA CYS A 96 -10.51 0.77 -11.94
C CYS A 96 -12.02 0.90 -11.69
N GLY A 97 -12.49 0.89 -10.45
CA GLY A 97 -13.93 0.95 -10.10
C GLY A 97 -14.71 2.03 -10.86
N PRO A 98 -14.31 3.32 -10.82
CA PRO A 98 -15.01 4.41 -11.52
C PRO A 98 -15.13 4.19 -13.04
N TYR A 99 -14.15 3.58 -13.68
CA TYR A 99 -14.15 3.35 -15.13
C TYR A 99 -15.00 2.13 -15.49
N LEU A 100 -14.85 1.02 -14.75
CA LEU A 100 -15.65 -0.19 -14.94
C LEU A 100 -17.15 0.08 -14.81
N TYR A 101 -17.55 1.03 -13.96
CA TYR A 101 -18.94 1.48 -13.85
C TYR A 101 -19.54 1.85 -15.21
N HIS A 102 -18.79 2.58 -16.03
CA HIS A 102 -19.27 3.09 -17.32
C HIS A 102 -19.15 2.10 -18.47
N LEU A 103 -18.32 1.07 -18.36
CA LEU A 103 -18.14 0.08 -19.42
C LEU A 103 -19.34 -0.87 -19.48
N LYS A 104 -19.97 -0.98 -20.65
CA LYS A 104 -21.09 -1.88 -20.94
C LYS A 104 -20.69 -2.86 -22.03
N GLY A 105 -21.26 -4.07 -22.02
CA GLY A 105 -21.03 -5.07 -23.07
C GLY A 105 -19.71 -5.85 -22.93
N ILE A 106 -19.08 -5.82 -21.77
CA ILE A 106 -17.95 -6.69 -21.45
C ILE A 106 -18.49 -8.12 -21.30
N LYS A 107 -17.89 -9.06 -22.06
CA LYS A 107 -18.25 -10.48 -22.08
C LYS A 107 -17.19 -11.37 -21.42
N LYS A 108 -16.10 -10.79 -20.96
CA LYS A 108 -14.95 -11.50 -20.37
C LYS A 108 -14.94 -11.34 -18.85
N PRO A 109 -14.46 -12.33 -18.12
CA PRO A 109 -14.32 -12.21 -16.67
C PRO A 109 -13.41 -11.05 -16.30
N ILE A 110 -13.78 -10.35 -15.21
CA ILE A 110 -13.01 -9.23 -14.68
C ILE A 110 -12.49 -9.63 -13.31
N VAL A 111 -11.20 -9.51 -13.11
CA VAL A 111 -10.53 -9.56 -11.81
C VAL A 111 -10.18 -8.12 -11.41
N TYR A 112 -10.85 -7.62 -10.39
CA TYR A 112 -10.61 -6.31 -9.80
C TYR A 112 -9.59 -6.43 -8.66
N MET A 113 -8.75 -5.40 -8.48
CA MET A 113 -7.81 -5.33 -7.36
C MET A 113 -7.74 -3.91 -6.81
N SER A 114 -7.72 -3.76 -5.48
CA SER A 114 -7.46 -2.48 -4.80
C SER A 114 -6.87 -2.71 -3.41
N ASP A 115 -6.20 -1.70 -2.86
CA ASP A 115 -5.78 -1.68 -1.45
C ASP A 115 -6.86 -1.10 -0.53
N ALA A 116 -7.81 -0.34 -1.09
CA ALA A 116 -8.96 0.20 -0.37
C ALA A 116 -10.11 0.50 -1.33
N SER A 117 -11.33 0.50 -0.83
CA SER A 117 -12.49 1.03 -1.53
C SER A 117 -12.72 2.51 -1.18
N PRO A 118 -13.53 3.27 -1.95
CA PRO A 118 -13.82 4.66 -1.62
C PRO A 118 -14.33 4.85 -0.19
N GLU A 119 -15.27 4.02 0.26
CA GLU A 119 -15.81 4.15 1.64
C GLU A 119 -14.75 3.90 2.71
N ALA A 120 -13.82 2.99 2.46
CA ALA A 120 -12.70 2.74 3.38
C ALA A 120 -11.74 3.94 3.50
N LEU A 121 -11.71 4.81 2.49
CA LEU A 121 -10.86 6.01 2.48
C LEU A 121 -11.51 7.21 3.16
N PHE A 122 -12.84 7.30 3.16
CA PHE A 122 -13.54 8.42 3.77
C PHE A 122 -13.43 8.36 5.29
N ASP A 123 -13.16 9.54 5.92
CA ASP A 123 -12.92 9.72 7.34
C ASP A 123 -11.71 8.91 7.89
N TYR A 124 -10.89 8.37 7.00
CA TYR A 124 -9.65 7.65 7.30
C TYR A 124 -8.41 8.26 6.62
N TYR A 125 -8.49 8.50 5.32
CA TYR A 125 -7.48 9.19 4.50
C TYR A 125 -8.00 10.51 3.93
N ILE A 126 -9.30 10.61 3.68
CA ILE A 126 -9.97 11.73 3.03
C ILE A 126 -11.06 12.23 3.96
N PHE A 127 -10.81 13.37 4.59
CA PHE A 127 -11.71 13.94 5.58
C PHE A 127 -12.60 15.02 4.96
N ASP A 128 -13.74 15.29 5.58
CA ASP A 128 -14.67 16.38 5.25
C ASP A 128 -15.14 16.42 3.78
N THR A 129 -15.21 15.25 3.15
CA THR A 129 -15.64 15.13 1.74
C THR A 129 -17.12 15.46 1.58
N LEU A 130 -17.47 16.15 0.49
CA LEU A 130 -18.86 16.37 0.12
C LEU A 130 -19.66 15.07 0.07
N LYS A 131 -20.81 15.03 0.75
CA LYS A 131 -21.72 13.88 0.73
C LYS A 131 -22.05 13.44 -0.71
N TYR A 132 -22.34 14.37 -1.60
CA TYR A 132 -22.63 14.08 -3.01
C TYR A 132 -21.47 13.38 -3.73
N ASN A 133 -20.22 13.78 -3.45
CA ASN A 133 -19.04 13.14 -4.02
C ASN A 133 -18.85 11.72 -3.47
N ARG A 134 -19.05 11.53 -2.15
CA ARG A 134 -19.03 10.23 -1.47
C ARG A 134 -20.11 9.29 -2.04
N ASP A 135 -21.35 9.76 -2.16
CA ASP A 135 -22.47 8.96 -2.68
C ASP A 135 -22.21 8.52 -4.13
N GLN A 136 -21.66 9.39 -4.99
CA GLN A 136 -21.30 9.01 -6.35
C GLN A 136 -20.16 7.98 -6.39
N ALA A 137 -19.12 8.17 -5.59
CA ALA A 137 -18.00 7.23 -5.49
C ALA A 137 -18.50 5.83 -5.12
N ASN A 138 -19.29 5.74 -4.04
CA ASN A 138 -19.82 4.47 -3.55
C ASN A 138 -20.79 3.80 -4.53
N SER A 139 -21.62 4.60 -5.20
CA SER A 139 -22.52 4.08 -6.25
C SER A 139 -21.76 3.52 -7.46
N MET A 140 -20.67 4.16 -7.87
CA MET A 140 -19.82 3.65 -8.96
C MET A 140 -19.07 2.40 -8.54
N GLU A 141 -18.46 2.41 -7.36
CA GLU A 141 -17.70 1.27 -6.84
C GLU A 141 -18.59 0.04 -6.75
N LYS A 142 -19.74 0.12 -6.04
CA LYS A 142 -20.63 -1.02 -5.91
C LYS A 142 -20.98 -1.65 -7.26
N LYS A 143 -21.41 -0.83 -8.22
CA LYS A 143 -21.81 -1.33 -9.56
C LYS A 143 -20.63 -1.86 -10.37
N ALA A 144 -19.42 -1.38 -10.13
CA ALA A 144 -18.22 -1.94 -10.74
C ALA A 144 -17.88 -3.31 -10.14
N LEU A 145 -17.94 -3.42 -8.80
CA LEU A 145 -17.69 -4.68 -8.09
C LEU A 145 -18.72 -5.76 -8.46
N ASP A 146 -20.00 -5.37 -8.68
CA ASP A 146 -21.07 -6.30 -9.10
C ASP A 146 -20.77 -6.94 -10.48
N LYS A 147 -19.97 -6.31 -11.33
CA LYS A 147 -19.57 -6.83 -12.66
C LYS A 147 -18.36 -7.78 -12.59
N CYS A 148 -17.63 -7.79 -11.48
CA CYS A 148 -16.38 -8.52 -11.36
C CYS A 148 -16.59 -9.96 -10.95
N SER A 149 -15.83 -10.87 -11.57
CA SER A 149 -15.83 -12.30 -11.24
C SER A 149 -14.99 -12.61 -10.00
N ALA A 150 -13.96 -11.84 -9.73
CA ALA A 150 -13.19 -11.90 -8.49
C ALA A 150 -12.74 -10.51 -8.05
N LEU A 151 -12.67 -10.30 -6.74
CA LEU A 151 -12.26 -9.07 -6.09
C LEU A 151 -11.04 -9.37 -5.21
N ILE A 152 -9.96 -8.64 -5.41
CA ILE A 152 -8.71 -8.83 -4.68
C ILE A 152 -8.44 -7.60 -3.84
N TYR A 153 -8.21 -7.79 -2.55
CA TYR A 153 -7.82 -6.71 -1.65
C TYR A 153 -6.50 -7.02 -0.95
N GLY A 154 -5.74 -5.97 -0.66
CA GLY A 154 -4.43 -6.09 0.01
C GLY A 154 -4.52 -6.42 1.50
N SER A 155 -5.72 -6.41 2.10
CA SER A 155 -5.93 -6.65 3.53
C SER A 155 -7.35 -7.11 3.85
N ASP A 156 -7.51 -7.75 5.01
CA ASP A 156 -8.82 -8.14 5.54
C ASP A 156 -9.68 -6.91 5.88
N TRP A 157 -9.05 -5.80 6.30
CA TRP A 157 -9.72 -4.53 6.51
C TRP A 157 -10.42 -4.03 5.23
N ALA A 158 -9.74 -4.02 4.10
CA ALA A 158 -10.30 -3.59 2.83
C ALA A 158 -11.34 -4.61 2.28
N LYS A 159 -11.10 -5.93 2.46
CA LYS A 159 -12.09 -6.99 2.18
C LYS A 159 -13.38 -6.75 2.97
N GLY A 160 -13.27 -6.38 4.26
CA GLY A 160 -14.41 -6.11 5.11
C GLY A 160 -15.37 -5.05 4.54
N PHE A 161 -14.86 -4.00 3.92
CA PHE A 161 -15.70 -2.99 3.24
C PHE A 161 -16.40 -3.57 1.99
N ALA A 162 -15.71 -4.40 1.21
CA ALA A 162 -16.33 -5.03 0.04
C ALA A 162 -17.51 -5.93 0.43
N VAL A 163 -17.34 -6.75 1.46
CA VAL A 163 -18.38 -7.68 1.93
C VAL A 163 -19.49 -6.93 2.68
N ASN A 164 -19.14 -6.16 3.72
CA ASN A 164 -20.12 -5.63 4.66
C ASN A 164 -20.80 -4.34 4.17
N PHE A 165 -20.07 -3.45 3.47
CA PHE A 165 -20.61 -2.18 2.99
C PHE A 165 -21.17 -2.28 1.57
N TYR A 166 -20.38 -2.88 0.64
CA TYR A 166 -20.81 -3.03 -0.75
C TYR A 166 -21.62 -4.30 -1.02
N ASN A 167 -21.87 -5.14 0.00
CA ASN A 167 -22.65 -6.37 -0.09
C ASN A 167 -22.17 -7.30 -1.21
N GLN A 168 -20.85 -7.51 -1.28
CA GLN A 168 -20.27 -8.43 -2.24
C GLN A 168 -20.24 -9.86 -1.65
N ASP A 169 -20.47 -10.86 -2.52
CA ASP A 169 -20.32 -12.26 -2.14
C ASP A 169 -18.90 -12.55 -1.65
N GLU A 170 -18.79 -13.03 -0.42
CA GLU A 170 -17.50 -13.29 0.21
C GLU A 170 -16.68 -14.33 -0.57
N HIS A 171 -17.31 -15.28 -1.25
CA HIS A 171 -16.62 -16.31 -2.04
C HIS A 171 -15.84 -15.75 -3.23
N LYS A 172 -16.22 -14.57 -3.75
CA LYS A 172 -15.46 -13.90 -4.81
C LYS A 172 -14.45 -12.88 -4.30
N VAL A 173 -14.37 -12.63 -2.96
CA VAL A 173 -13.49 -11.63 -2.36
C VAL A 173 -12.28 -12.30 -1.70
N HIS A 174 -11.11 -12.05 -2.26
CA HIS A 174 -9.84 -12.65 -1.81
C HIS A 174 -8.93 -11.60 -1.19
N VAL A 175 -8.13 -12.01 -0.21
CA VAL A 175 -7.05 -11.17 0.35
C VAL A 175 -5.73 -11.69 -0.17
N LEU A 176 -5.00 -10.81 -0.86
CA LEU A 176 -3.63 -11.03 -1.29
C LEU A 176 -2.80 -9.81 -0.89
N GLU A 177 -1.93 -9.98 0.08
CA GLU A 177 -1.02 -8.91 0.52
C GLU A 177 -0.12 -8.48 -0.64
N LEU A 178 0.05 -7.18 -0.81
CA LEU A 178 0.99 -6.63 -1.79
C LEU A 178 2.42 -7.02 -1.43
N GLY A 179 3.19 -7.44 -2.40
CA GLY A 179 4.61 -7.72 -2.21
C GLY A 179 5.43 -6.45 -1.96
N ALA A 180 6.60 -6.62 -1.39
CA ALA A 180 7.58 -5.56 -1.23
C ALA A 180 8.05 -5.01 -2.60
N ASN A 181 8.07 -3.68 -2.75
CA ASN A 181 8.49 -3.04 -4.00
C ASN A 181 10.02 -2.88 -4.06
N LEU A 182 10.71 -4.01 -3.91
CA LEU A 182 12.16 -4.18 -4.00
C LEU A 182 12.51 -5.03 -5.23
N ASP A 183 13.74 -4.93 -5.69
CA ASP A 183 14.28 -5.90 -6.65
C ASP A 183 14.96 -7.02 -5.84
N ASP A 184 14.61 -8.28 -6.12
CA ASP A 184 15.07 -9.45 -5.35
C ASP A 184 16.61 -9.54 -5.25
N LYS A 185 17.34 -9.06 -6.29
CA LYS A 185 18.81 -8.99 -6.32
C LYS A 185 19.39 -8.05 -5.25
N ASP A 186 18.61 -7.10 -4.74
CA ASP A 186 19.05 -6.08 -3.79
C ASP A 186 18.78 -6.52 -2.33
N ILE A 187 18.04 -7.64 -2.16
CA ILE A 187 17.76 -8.20 -0.85
C ILE A 187 18.98 -8.98 -0.36
N ILE A 188 19.70 -8.38 0.56
CA ILE A 188 20.86 -9.00 1.18
C ILE A 188 20.47 -9.32 2.62
N LYS A 189 20.56 -10.60 3.00
CA LYS A 189 20.33 -11.03 4.37
C LYS A 189 21.23 -10.25 5.33
N LYS A 190 20.61 -9.63 6.32
CA LYS A 190 21.29 -8.93 7.38
C LYS A 190 21.48 -9.89 8.56
N ASP A 191 22.70 -9.95 9.11
CA ASP A 191 22.90 -10.55 10.41
C ASP A 191 22.55 -9.52 11.49
N TYR A 192 21.67 -9.90 12.42
CA TYR A 192 21.33 -9.05 13.55
C TYR A 192 22.56 -8.88 14.45
N SER A 193 22.94 -7.64 14.73
CA SER A 193 24.06 -7.33 15.60
C SER A 193 23.71 -6.10 16.44
N TYR A 194 23.57 -6.29 17.75
CA TYR A 194 23.36 -5.22 18.71
C TYR A 194 24.62 -5.02 19.56
N ASN A 195 25.19 -3.84 19.52
CA ASN A 195 26.46 -3.47 20.18
C ASN A 195 26.25 -2.47 21.34
N GLY A 196 25.06 -2.42 21.93
CA GLY A 196 24.74 -1.50 23.02
C GLY A 196 24.08 -0.19 22.59
N HIS A 197 23.91 0.05 21.26
CA HIS A 197 23.19 1.22 20.71
C HIS A 197 22.10 0.78 19.74
N LEU A 198 20.86 1.24 19.95
CA LEU A 198 19.71 0.86 19.14
C LEU A 198 19.47 1.86 18.02
N HIS A 199 19.50 1.41 16.77
CA HIS A 199 19.18 2.19 15.60
C HIS A 199 17.74 1.90 15.17
N LEU A 200 16.88 2.92 15.21
CA LEU A 200 15.46 2.87 14.80
C LEU A 200 15.29 3.52 13.43
N LEU A 201 14.57 2.90 12.53
CA LEU A 201 14.24 3.48 11.24
C LEU A 201 12.82 4.06 11.25
N PHE A 202 12.66 5.32 10.91
CA PHE A 202 11.39 5.88 10.47
C PHE A 202 11.44 6.05 8.94
N LEU A 203 10.56 5.36 8.21
CA LEU A 203 10.54 5.38 6.75
C LEU A 203 9.15 5.77 6.21
N GLY A 204 8.99 7.02 5.78
CA GLY A 204 7.72 7.53 5.30
C GLY A 204 7.81 8.92 4.70
N VAL A 205 6.79 9.35 3.94
CA VAL A 205 6.75 10.64 3.25
C VAL A 205 5.76 11.64 3.87
N ASP A 206 5.01 11.23 4.88
CA ASP A 206 3.98 12.02 5.55
C ASP A 206 4.19 11.94 7.07
N TRP A 207 4.71 13.00 7.65
CA TRP A 207 5.11 13.03 9.05
C TRP A 207 3.97 12.72 10.04
N LYS A 208 2.85 13.43 9.86
CA LYS A 208 1.70 13.31 10.78
C LYS A 208 1.02 11.96 10.65
N ARG A 209 0.65 11.58 9.43
CA ARG A 209 -0.04 10.31 9.19
C ARG A 209 0.80 9.10 9.57
N LYS A 210 2.12 9.18 9.40
CA LYS A 210 3.05 8.09 9.75
C LYS A 210 3.47 8.07 11.21
N GLY A 211 2.98 9.02 12.04
CA GLY A 211 3.21 9.04 13.47
C GLY A 211 4.62 9.47 13.88
N GLY A 212 5.21 10.43 13.16
CA GLY A 212 6.57 10.89 13.40
C GLY A 212 6.81 11.40 14.82
N ASP A 213 5.87 12.18 15.37
CA ASP A 213 5.98 12.70 16.74
C ASP A 213 5.97 11.57 17.78
N ILE A 214 5.19 10.50 17.54
CA ILE A 214 5.15 9.30 18.38
C ILE A 214 6.49 8.57 18.30
N ALA A 215 7.08 8.46 17.11
CA ALA A 215 8.38 7.81 16.92
C ALA A 215 9.51 8.56 17.64
N VAL A 216 9.53 9.90 17.58
CA VAL A 216 10.47 10.74 18.33
C VAL A 216 10.29 10.55 19.84
N SER A 217 9.05 10.56 20.32
CA SER A 217 8.73 10.33 21.74
C SER A 217 9.17 8.94 22.22
N ALA A 218 9.00 7.90 21.38
CA ALA A 218 9.44 6.55 21.70
C ALA A 218 10.97 6.46 21.78
N CYS A 219 11.69 7.10 20.86
CA CYS A 219 13.16 7.17 20.90
C CYS A 219 13.65 7.91 22.14
N LYS A 220 12.99 9.02 22.52
CA LYS A 220 13.27 9.72 23.76
C LYS A 220 13.08 8.81 24.98
N TYR A 221 11.95 8.12 25.05
CA TYR A 221 11.65 7.19 26.15
C TYR A 221 12.76 6.13 26.31
N LEU A 222 13.23 5.55 25.21
CA LEU A 222 14.33 4.55 25.24
C LEU A 222 15.59 5.13 25.87
N ASN A 223 16.03 6.32 25.43
CA ASN A 223 17.21 6.99 25.97
C ASN A 223 17.06 7.33 27.47
N ASP A 224 15.90 7.88 27.85
CA ASP A 224 15.62 8.22 29.26
C ASP A 224 15.57 6.98 30.17
N ASN A 225 15.32 5.79 29.60
CA ASN A 225 15.23 4.52 30.33
C ASN A 225 16.42 3.56 30.12
N GLY A 226 17.59 4.12 29.78
CA GLY A 226 18.86 3.39 29.75
C GLY A 226 19.09 2.52 28.51
N VAL A 227 18.34 2.75 27.43
CA VAL A 227 18.59 2.13 26.13
C VAL A 227 19.07 3.22 25.16
N PRO A 228 20.40 3.37 24.95
CA PRO A 228 20.90 4.34 23.98
C PRO A 228 20.32 4.05 22.59
N ALA A 229 19.65 5.05 21.99
CA ALA A 229 18.93 4.88 20.74
C ALA A 229 19.04 6.11 19.83
N THR A 230 19.08 5.89 18.52
CA THR A 230 18.99 6.93 17.49
C THR A 230 17.83 6.61 16.53
N LEU A 231 17.01 7.62 16.24
CA LEU A 231 15.94 7.56 15.24
C LEU A 231 16.44 8.15 13.91
N HIS A 232 16.61 7.29 12.91
CA HIS A 232 16.95 7.70 11.55
C HIS A 232 15.67 8.01 10.76
N ILE A 233 15.48 9.27 10.35
CA ILE A 233 14.27 9.74 9.67
C ILE A 233 14.52 9.82 8.17
N VAL A 234 13.89 8.92 7.41
CA VAL A 234 14.03 8.78 5.96
C VAL A 234 12.69 9.03 5.28
N GLY A 235 12.70 9.80 4.19
CA GLY A 235 11.54 10.04 3.32
C GLY A 235 10.81 11.37 3.57
N ILE A 236 10.99 11.99 4.71
CA ILE A 236 10.42 13.31 5.03
C ILE A 236 11.22 14.39 4.29
N ARG A 237 10.54 15.26 3.52
CA ARG A 237 11.20 16.35 2.79
C ARG A 237 11.52 17.55 3.67
N GLU A 238 10.60 17.91 4.54
CA GLU A 238 10.72 19.06 5.44
C GLU A 238 10.39 18.62 6.86
N LEU A 239 11.29 18.88 7.78
CA LEU A 239 11.17 18.57 9.19
C LEU A 239 11.54 19.83 9.99
N SER A 240 10.86 20.09 11.11
CA SER A 240 11.14 21.26 11.95
C SER A 240 12.55 21.18 12.55
N GLU A 241 13.17 22.33 12.72
CA GLU A 241 14.52 22.42 13.29
C GLU A 241 14.55 21.91 14.75
N ASP A 242 13.46 22.09 15.49
CA ASP A 242 13.35 21.59 16.87
C ASP A 242 13.51 20.08 16.93
N ILE A 243 12.97 19.34 15.94
CA ILE A 243 13.13 17.88 15.88
C ILE A 243 14.51 17.49 15.39
N LYS A 244 15.02 18.17 14.34
CA LYS A 244 16.35 17.89 13.78
C LYS A 244 17.48 18.10 14.78
N SER A 245 17.32 19.05 15.70
CA SER A 245 18.34 19.39 16.73
C SER A 245 18.37 18.41 17.91
N LEU A 246 17.44 17.47 18.00
CA LEU A 246 17.42 16.51 19.08
C LEU A 246 18.62 15.54 18.97
N PRO A 247 19.36 15.29 20.07
CA PRO A 247 20.62 14.53 20.03
C PRO A 247 20.47 13.06 19.65
N TYR A 248 19.24 12.54 19.68
CA TYR A 248 18.89 11.16 19.32
C TYR A 248 18.14 11.07 17.98
N VAL A 249 18.16 12.15 17.16
CA VAL A 249 17.55 12.16 15.83
C VAL A 249 18.63 12.34 14.77
N ASP A 250 18.62 11.46 13.77
CA ASP A 250 19.38 11.59 12.53
C ASP A 250 18.43 11.85 11.36
N TYR A 251 18.38 13.10 10.87
CA TYR A 251 17.54 13.45 9.73
C TYR A 251 18.26 13.22 8.41
N VAL A 252 17.96 12.10 7.78
CA VAL A 252 18.50 11.69 6.47
C VAL A 252 17.83 12.41 5.31
N GLY A 253 16.54 12.75 5.46
CA GLY A 253 15.74 13.42 4.43
C GLY A 253 15.14 12.46 3.39
N PHE A 254 14.66 13.05 2.29
CA PHE A 254 14.04 12.28 1.20
C PHE A 254 15.12 11.59 0.36
N LEU A 255 14.92 10.31 0.08
CA LEU A 255 15.77 9.51 -0.81
C LEU A 255 14.94 9.04 -2.02
N ASP A 256 15.38 9.40 -3.22
CA ASP A 256 14.76 8.96 -4.47
C ASP A 256 15.25 7.55 -4.82
N LYS A 257 14.34 6.57 -4.77
CA LYS A 257 14.62 5.16 -5.10
C LYS A 257 15.10 4.95 -6.56
N ASN A 258 14.95 5.94 -7.41
CA ASN A 258 15.37 5.87 -8.83
C ASN A 258 16.76 6.46 -9.07
N ASN A 259 17.29 7.16 -8.10
CA ASN A 259 18.69 7.54 -8.09
C ASN A 259 19.50 6.40 -7.44
N PRO A 260 20.40 5.73 -8.17
CA PRO A 260 21.11 4.57 -7.63
C PRO A 260 21.90 4.85 -6.36
N VAL A 261 22.48 6.06 -6.22
CA VAL A 261 23.24 6.46 -5.04
C VAL A 261 22.31 6.64 -3.83
N GLN A 262 21.16 7.29 -4.03
CA GLN A 262 20.18 7.50 -2.97
C GLN A 262 19.49 6.19 -2.59
N TYR A 263 19.22 5.32 -3.56
CA TYR A 263 18.70 3.98 -3.30
C TYR A 263 19.68 3.15 -2.47
N GLN A 264 20.97 3.17 -2.81
CA GLN A 264 21.99 2.48 -2.01
C GLN A 264 22.03 3.03 -0.58
N LYS A 265 21.96 4.37 -0.41
CA LYS A 265 21.90 4.99 0.92
C LYS A 265 20.67 4.51 1.72
N LEU A 266 19.49 4.36 1.07
CA LEU A 266 18.30 3.79 1.71
C LEU A 266 18.54 2.34 2.17
N VAL A 267 19.14 1.51 1.32
CA VAL A 267 19.49 0.12 1.65
C VAL A 267 20.46 0.08 2.84
N ASP A 268 21.46 0.95 2.85
CA ASP A 268 22.45 1.03 3.94
C ASP A 268 21.78 1.46 5.26
N MET A 269 20.82 2.39 5.22
CA MET A 269 20.03 2.78 6.39
C MET A 269 19.18 1.62 6.91
N ILE A 270 18.53 0.86 6.03
CA ILE A 270 17.76 -0.34 6.43
C ILE A 270 18.68 -1.37 7.09
N LYS A 271 19.88 -1.57 6.54
CA LYS A 271 20.86 -2.51 7.10
C LYS A 271 21.43 -2.06 8.45
N LEU A 272 21.62 -0.77 8.65
CA LEU A 272 22.10 -0.20 9.92
C LEU A 272 21.08 -0.41 11.05
N CYS A 273 19.80 -0.22 10.75
CA CYS A 273 18.75 -0.16 11.77
C CYS A 273 18.39 -1.55 12.33
N HIS A 274 17.92 -1.60 13.58
CA HIS A 274 17.51 -2.81 14.30
C HIS A 274 16.02 -3.06 14.20
N CYS A 275 15.20 -2.02 14.03
CA CYS A 275 13.76 -2.14 13.75
C CYS A 275 13.22 -0.92 13.00
N LEU A 276 12.09 -1.10 12.31
CA LEU A 276 11.26 -0.02 11.80
C LEU A 276 10.33 0.43 12.92
N LEU A 277 10.33 1.72 13.21
CA LEU A 277 9.36 2.36 14.11
C LEU A 277 8.49 3.31 13.28
N LEU A 278 7.30 2.85 12.93
CA LEU A 278 6.36 3.56 12.08
C LEU A 278 4.95 3.52 12.68
N PRO A 279 4.68 4.34 13.72
CA PRO A 279 3.38 4.37 14.42
C PRO A 279 2.29 5.01 13.55
N THR A 280 2.05 4.45 12.34
CA THR A 280 1.11 5.05 11.38
C THR A 280 -0.31 5.08 11.92
N ILE A 281 -1.02 6.20 11.72
CA ILE A 281 -2.42 6.35 12.15
C ILE A 281 -3.41 5.93 11.07
N ALA A 282 -2.96 5.86 9.81
CA ALA A 282 -3.75 5.37 8.69
C ALA A 282 -2.86 4.68 7.65
N GLU A 283 -3.24 3.43 7.27
CA GLU A 283 -2.51 2.62 6.30
C GLU A 283 -3.44 1.59 5.63
N CYS A 284 -3.58 1.63 4.30
CA CYS A 284 -4.46 0.69 3.58
C CYS A 284 -3.82 -0.69 3.40
N ALA A 285 -2.53 -0.73 3.10
CA ALA A 285 -1.79 -1.97 2.86
C ALA A 285 -0.48 -2.04 3.66
N GLY A 286 0.46 -1.14 3.50
CA GLY A 286 1.70 -1.18 4.27
C GLY A 286 2.83 -1.95 3.60
N VAL A 287 3.05 -1.69 2.31
CA VAL A 287 4.15 -2.27 1.53
C VAL A 287 5.52 -2.12 2.21
N VAL A 288 5.74 -1.01 2.93
CA VAL A 288 6.97 -0.76 3.68
C VAL A 288 7.29 -1.85 4.72
N PHE A 289 6.28 -2.47 5.33
CA PHE A 289 6.48 -3.56 6.28
C PHE A 289 6.98 -4.84 5.59
N GLY A 290 6.56 -5.06 4.35
CA GLY A 290 7.13 -6.10 3.50
C GLY A 290 8.56 -5.78 3.09
N GLU A 291 8.83 -4.52 2.71
CA GLU A 291 10.17 -4.06 2.35
C GLU A 291 11.16 -4.26 3.51
N THR A 292 10.80 -3.88 4.73
CA THR A 292 11.65 -4.05 5.91
C THR A 292 11.78 -5.51 6.34
N SER A 293 10.70 -6.30 6.23
CA SER A 293 10.75 -7.73 6.52
C SER A 293 11.73 -8.48 5.60
N ALA A 294 11.86 -8.07 4.34
CA ALA A 294 12.82 -8.65 3.39
C ALA A 294 14.28 -8.54 3.86
N TYR A 295 14.60 -7.52 4.65
CA TYR A 295 15.92 -7.30 5.22
C TYR A 295 16.05 -7.81 6.68
N GLY A 296 15.05 -8.51 7.20
CA GLY A 296 15.06 -8.95 8.59
C GLY A 296 14.90 -7.79 9.59
N LEU A 297 14.17 -6.74 9.24
CA LEU A 297 13.94 -5.58 10.10
C LEU A 297 12.54 -5.63 10.70
N PRO A 298 12.36 -5.99 11.99
CA PRO A 298 11.06 -6.03 12.65
C PRO A 298 10.39 -4.65 12.68
N SER A 299 9.07 -4.63 12.56
CA SER A 299 8.29 -3.41 12.47
C SER A 299 7.43 -3.17 13.71
N PHE A 300 7.46 -1.94 14.25
CA PHE A 300 6.58 -1.49 15.32
C PHE A 300 5.64 -0.43 14.79
N THR A 301 4.33 -0.68 14.82
CA THR A 301 3.31 0.15 14.20
C THR A 301 2.01 0.14 15.00
N HIS A 302 1.03 0.97 14.64
CA HIS A 302 -0.33 0.78 15.14
C HIS A 302 -1.08 -0.31 14.37
N HIS A 303 -1.98 -1.02 15.06
CA HIS A 303 -3.02 -1.81 14.41
C HIS A 303 -4.09 -0.86 13.84
N THR A 304 -3.98 -0.52 12.57
CA THR A 304 -4.92 0.35 11.85
C THR A 304 -5.01 -0.06 10.38
N GLY A 305 -6.21 -0.02 9.82
CA GLY A 305 -6.42 -0.39 8.41
C GLY A 305 -5.85 -1.78 8.09
N GLY A 306 -5.01 -1.84 7.06
CA GLY A 306 -4.42 -3.10 6.60
C GLY A 306 -3.16 -3.55 7.34
N THR A 307 -2.64 -2.80 8.32
CA THR A 307 -1.35 -3.11 8.97
C THR A 307 -1.31 -4.51 9.59
N THR A 308 -2.43 -5.02 10.08
CA THR A 308 -2.55 -6.35 10.69
C THR A 308 -2.24 -7.52 9.74
N ASN A 309 -2.36 -7.30 8.44
CA ASN A 309 -1.99 -8.29 7.43
C ASN A 309 -0.49 -8.34 7.17
N TYR A 310 0.22 -7.24 7.46
CA TYR A 310 1.64 -7.09 7.14
C TYR A 310 2.55 -7.23 8.36
N VAL A 311 2.08 -6.85 9.56
CA VAL A 311 2.81 -6.97 10.82
C VAL A 311 2.15 -7.98 11.72
N LEU A 312 2.80 -9.11 11.91
CA LEU A 312 2.34 -10.24 12.71
C LEU A 312 3.09 -10.24 14.05
N ASN A 313 2.36 -10.03 15.14
CA ASN A 313 2.92 -9.90 16.49
C ASN A 313 3.82 -11.09 16.85
N GLY A 314 5.04 -10.78 17.30
CA GLY A 314 6.06 -11.77 17.68
C GLY A 314 6.71 -12.53 16.51
N ARG A 315 6.31 -12.24 15.23
CA ARG A 315 6.93 -12.83 14.04
C ARG A 315 7.83 -11.83 13.30
N ASN A 316 7.24 -10.73 12.80
CA ASN A 316 7.98 -9.70 12.09
C ASN A 316 7.76 -8.30 12.67
N GLY A 317 7.31 -8.22 13.92
CA GLY A 317 7.12 -6.96 14.63
C GLY A 317 6.00 -7.03 15.65
N TYR A 318 5.53 -5.83 16.03
CA TYR A 318 4.39 -5.63 16.92
C TYR A 318 3.49 -4.51 16.41
N GLY A 319 2.19 -4.79 16.37
CA GLY A 319 1.16 -3.77 16.22
C GLY A 319 0.55 -3.45 17.58
N LEU A 320 0.52 -2.17 17.95
CA LEU A 320 -0.10 -1.66 19.15
C LEU A 320 -1.50 -1.10 18.84
N PRO A 321 -2.41 -1.00 19.79
CA PRO A 321 -3.70 -0.36 19.59
C PRO A 321 -3.55 1.07 19.06
N LEU A 322 -4.46 1.51 18.20
CA LEU A 322 -4.48 2.89 17.72
C LEU A 322 -4.68 3.84 18.92
N GLY A 323 -3.85 4.88 19.00
CA GLY A 323 -3.79 5.80 20.14
C GLY A 323 -2.71 5.47 21.17
N SER A 324 -1.96 4.36 20.99
CA SER A 324 -0.76 4.11 21.79
C SER A 324 0.25 5.23 21.66
N THR A 325 0.88 5.59 22.77
CA THR A 325 1.84 6.70 22.87
C THR A 325 3.25 6.29 22.51
N GLY A 326 4.17 7.26 22.38
CA GLY A 326 5.58 6.97 22.22
C GLY A 326 6.16 6.15 23.38
N GLU A 327 5.70 6.39 24.61
CA GLU A 327 6.08 5.59 25.78
C GLU A 327 5.66 4.11 25.63
N ASP A 328 4.45 3.84 25.13
CA ASP A 328 3.97 2.47 24.92
C ASP A 328 4.85 1.74 23.89
N PHE A 329 5.18 2.41 22.78
CA PHE A 329 6.11 1.87 21.78
C PHE A 329 7.50 1.64 22.37
N GLY A 330 8.03 2.62 23.12
CA GLY A 330 9.32 2.51 23.79
C GLY A 330 9.40 1.33 24.76
N LYS A 331 8.35 1.09 25.56
CA LYS A 331 8.24 -0.05 26.48
C LYS A 331 8.29 -1.39 25.73
N VAL A 332 7.53 -1.52 24.64
CA VAL A 332 7.50 -2.77 23.85
C VAL A 332 8.84 -3.03 23.18
N ILE A 333 9.46 -1.99 22.59
CA ILE A 333 10.78 -2.11 21.95
C ILE A 333 11.84 -2.49 22.99
N LYS A 334 11.89 -1.80 24.14
CA LYS A 334 12.82 -2.09 25.24
C LYS A 334 12.67 -3.53 25.70
N LYS A 335 11.44 -3.98 25.98
CA LYS A 335 11.16 -5.36 26.39
C LYS A 335 11.64 -6.36 25.35
N SER A 336 11.34 -6.13 24.06
CA SER A 336 11.75 -7.03 22.97
C SER A 336 13.27 -7.12 22.83
N LEU A 337 13.99 -6.02 23.11
CA LEU A 337 15.45 -5.99 23.14
C LEU A 337 16.00 -6.81 24.33
N GLU A 338 15.52 -6.53 25.56
CA GLU A 338 15.98 -7.17 26.79
C GLU A 338 15.71 -8.67 26.85
N THR A 339 14.63 -9.14 26.22
CA THR A 339 14.26 -10.57 26.15
C THR A 339 14.90 -11.32 24.99
N GLY A 340 15.66 -10.65 24.10
CA GLY A 340 16.20 -11.23 22.86
C GLY A 340 15.15 -11.47 21.78
N GLU A 341 13.90 -11.04 21.98
CA GLU A 341 12.81 -11.23 21.03
C GLU A 341 13.02 -10.41 19.75
N LEU A 342 13.67 -9.24 19.85
CA LEU A 342 13.99 -8.41 18.70
C LEU A 342 14.92 -9.14 17.70
N GLU A 343 15.94 -9.85 18.20
CA GLU A 343 16.81 -10.70 17.38
C GLU A 343 16.04 -11.88 16.77
N LYS A 344 15.18 -12.54 17.55
CA LYS A 344 14.35 -13.63 17.07
C LYS A 344 13.43 -13.15 15.93
N MET A 345 12.75 -12.00 16.11
CA MET A 345 11.90 -11.43 15.09
C MET A 345 12.69 -11.03 13.83
N SER A 346 13.94 -10.56 13.96
CA SER A 346 14.79 -10.27 12.81
C SER A 346 14.97 -11.50 11.90
N LYS A 347 15.12 -12.68 12.48
CA LYS A 347 15.21 -13.95 11.73
C LYS A 347 13.87 -14.32 11.10
N THR A 348 12.76 -14.25 11.86
CA THR A 348 11.43 -14.63 11.38
C THR A 348 10.80 -13.62 10.43
N CYS A 349 11.26 -12.37 10.37
CA CYS A 349 10.87 -11.39 9.34
C CYS A 349 11.06 -11.94 7.92
N ILE A 350 12.20 -12.60 7.69
CA ILE A 350 12.53 -13.16 6.37
C ILE A 350 11.58 -14.30 6.02
N ASP A 351 11.17 -15.10 6.99
CA ASP A 351 10.20 -16.17 6.78
C ASP A 351 8.83 -15.57 6.38
N VAL A 352 8.37 -14.54 7.11
CA VAL A 352 7.11 -13.84 6.77
C VAL A 352 7.18 -13.21 5.38
N TYR A 353 8.32 -12.58 5.01
CA TYR A 353 8.53 -12.07 3.66
C TYR A 353 8.41 -13.18 2.62
N ASN A 354 9.11 -14.29 2.80
CA ASN A 354 9.15 -15.41 1.86
C ASN A 354 7.79 -16.12 1.73
N GLU A 355 7.05 -16.25 2.83
CA GLU A 355 5.76 -16.92 2.87
C GLU A 355 4.64 -16.10 2.20
N ARG A 356 4.69 -14.76 2.28
CA ARG A 356 3.51 -13.96 1.92
C ARG A 356 3.76 -12.52 1.42
N LEU A 357 4.88 -11.85 1.73
CA LEU A 357 5.07 -10.42 1.45
C LEU A 357 5.98 -10.17 0.24
N ASN A 358 6.01 -11.08 -0.73
CA ASN A 358 6.78 -10.93 -1.96
C ASN A 358 5.92 -11.15 -3.21
N TRP A 359 6.39 -10.62 -4.33
CA TRP A 359 5.63 -10.63 -5.58
C TRP A 359 5.58 -12.00 -6.26
N SER A 360 6.50 -12.91 -5.96
CA SER A 360 6.47 -14.28 -6.48
C SER A 360 5.27 -15.05 -5.88
N VAL A 361 5.11 -15.00 -4.55
CA VAL A 361 3.96 -15.61 -3.85
C VAL A 361 2.64 -14.96 -4.28
N TRP A 362 2.63 -13.62 -4.41
CA TRP A 362 1.46 -12.90 -4.90
C TRP A 362 1.07 -13.40 -6.31
N GLY A 363 2.05 -13.51 -7.22
CA GLY A 363 1.83 -13.97 -8.59
C GLY A 363 1.26 -15.39 -8.65
N GLN A 364 1.79 -16.33 -7.84
CA GLN A 364 1.32 -17.71 -7.77
C GLN A 364 -0.14 -17.80 -7.28
N LYS A 365 -0.47 -17.05 -6.20
CA LYS A 365 -1.83 -17.00 -5.66
C LYS A 365 -2.79 -16.36 -6.68
N MET A 366 -2.38 -15.29 -7.34
CA MET A 366 -3.16 -14.60 -8.36
C MET A 366 -3.41 -15.49 -9.58
N ASP A 367 -2.41 -16.22 -10.05
CA ASP A 367 -2.53 -17.17 -11.16
C ASP A 367 -3.59 -18.25 -10.89
N LYS A 368 -3.62 -18.77 -9.65
CA LYS A 368 -4.65 -19.73 -9.23
C LYS A 368 -6.04 -19.12 -9.34
N ILE A 369 -6.24 -17.92 -8.77
CA ILE A 369 -7.55 -17.24 -8.83
C ILE A 369 -7.96 -16.97 -10.27
N ILE A 370 -7.05 -16.50 -11.13
CA ILE A 370 -7.32 -16.23 -12.53
C ILE A 370 -7.75 -17.50 -13.28
N LYS A 371 -7.08 -18.62 -13.04
CA LYS A 371 -7.42 -19.92 -13.65
C LYS A 371 -8.79 -20.40 -13.22
N ASP A 372 -9.11 -20.26 -11.93
CA ASP A 372 -10.41 -20.67 -11.38
C ASP A 372 -11.55 -19.82 -11.97
N VAL A 373 -11.36 -18.49 -12.03
CA VAL A 373 -12.29 -17.53 -12.62
C VAL A 373 -12.55 -17.83 -14.11
N VAL A 374 -11.51 -18.07 -14.89
CA VAL A 374 -11.66 -18.37 -16.33
C VAL A 374 -12.34 -19.72 -16.55
N LYS A 375 -12.07 -20.73 -15.70
CA LYS A 375 -12.72 -22.03 -15.76
C LYS A 375 -14.23 -21.92 -15.49
N GLN A 376 -14.62 -21.19 -14.46
CA GLN A 376 -16.02 -20.97 -14.11
C GLN A 376 -16.81 -20.21 -15.19
N ASN A 377 -16.17 -19.30 -15.93
CA ASN A 377 -16.82 -18.52 -16.99
C ASN A 377 -16.81 -19.19 -18.37
N LYS A 378 -16.28 -20.42 -18.50
CA LYS A 378 -16.35 -21.23 -19.73
C LYS A 378 -17.53 -22.23 -19.73
N ILE A 379 -18.20 -22.35 -18.60
CA ILE A 379 -19.41 -23.17 -18.41
C ILE A 379 -20.63 -22.27 -18.62
#